data_16b68546f3b5404c9ed2837dab899b65
#
_entry.id   16b68546f3b5404c9ed2837dab899b65
#
_cell.length_a   1.000
_cell.length_b   1.000
_cell.length_c   1.000
_cell.angle_alpha   90.00
_cell.angle_beta   90.00
_cell.angle_gamma   90.00
#
_symmetry.space_group_name_H-M   'P 1'
#
loop_
_entity.id
_entity.type
_entity.pdbx_description
1 polymer ?
#
loop_
_entity_poly.entity_id
_entity_poly.type
_entity_poly.pdbx_seq_one_letter_code
_entity_poly.pdbx_strand_id
1 'polypeptide(L)'
;MKGGIDFDPGRYAPVAERITQFYGAFPSGRIVTELMSRSEGEVVFRASVYRDTGDASPAATGWAAERQGDGDINEVACLENTETSAIGRALANLGFTASRHRPSAEEMAKADRLRARNARQRLAMVREAPMSPKQSLYVADLLALISAAERAGMRGVRGANWRAQLEHPPTDEALLLRLEGRLRSWIARHPNRFTF
;
A
#
# COMPACT_ATOMS: atom_id res chain seq x y z
N MET A 1 14.93 7.37 9.15
CA MET A 1 14.52 8.52 8.32
C MET A 1 13.21 8.16 7.65
N LYS A 2 12.10 8.79 8.07
CA LYS A 2 10.77 8.62 7.44
C LYS A 2 10.73 9.53 6.21
N GLY A 3 11.09 9.00 5.04
CA GLY A 3 10.94 9.68 3.76
C GLY A 3 9.66 9.21 3.06
N GLY A 4 8.51 9.43 3.67
CA GLY A 4 7.25 9.36 2.93
C GLY A 4 7.18 10.59 2.01
N ILE A 5 7.05 10.40 0.70
CA ILE A 5 6.71 11.49 -0.20
C ILE A 5 5.29 11.91 0.18
N ASP A 6 5.14 13.14 0.66
CA ASP A 6 3.85 13.73 0.96
C ASP A 6 3.09 13.89 -0.35
N PHE A 7 2.05 13.05 -0.55
CA PHE A 7 1.24 13.09 -1.74
C PHE A 7 0.21 14.22 -1.60
N ASP A 8 0.51 15.35 -2.19
CA ASP A 8 -0.44 16.45 -2.38
C ASP A 8 -1.05 16.36 -3.79
N PRO A 9 -2.34 15.99 -3.93
CA PRO A 9 -2.99 15.89 -5.25
C PRO A 9 -2.93 17.20 -6.05
N GLY A 10 -2.87 18.36 -5.39
CA GLY A 10 -2.75 19.67 -6.04
C GLY A 10 -1.40 19.93 -6.71
N ARG A 11 -0.40 19.08 -6.45
CA ARG A 11 0.94 19.16 -7.06
C ARG A 11 1.09 18.37 -8.35
N TYR A 12 0.11 17.53 -8.69
CA TYR A 12 0.18 16.61 -9.82
C TYR A 12 -1.03 16.81 -10.74
N ALA A 13 -0.79 17.25 -11.97
CA ALA A 13 -1.87 17.38 -12.94
C ALA A 13 -2.38 16.02 -13.39
N PRO A 14 -3.69 15.77 -13.37
CA PRO A 14 -4.32 14.64 -14.04
C PRO A 14 -3.95 14.59 -15.52
N VAL A 15 -3.95 13.39 -16.12
CA VAL A 15 -3.65 13.24 -17.56
C VAL A 15 -4.68 13.99 -18.42
N ALA A 16 -5.95 13.97 -18.03
CA ALA A 16 -7.02 14.71 -18.73
C ALA A 16 -6.76 16.22 -18.79
N GLU A 17 -6.24 16.80 -17.71
CA GLU A 17 -5.87 18.22 -17.68
C GLU A 17 -4.69 18.51 -18.60
N ARG A 18 -3.66 17.65 -18.63
CA ARG A 18 -2.53 17.77 -19.55
C ARG A 18 -2.97 17.71 -21.01
N ILE A 19 -3.92 16.84 -21.34
CA ILE A 19 -4.51 16.75 -22.70
C ILE A 19 -5.22 18.05 -23.04
N THR A 20 -6.01 18.61 -22.13
CA THR A 20 -6.70 19.89 -22.33
C THR A 20 -5.71 21.02 -22.55
N GLN A 21 -4.66 21.13 -21.74
CA GLN A 21 -3.61 22.13 -21.89
C GLN A 21 -2.87 21.98 -23.21
N PHE A 22 -2.59 20.75 -23.62
CA PHE A 22 -1.93 20.45 -24.89
C PHE A 22 -2.73 20.94 -26.08
N TYR A 23 -4.01 20.59 -26.19
CA TYR A 23 -4.85 21.04 -27.32
C TYR A 23 -5.19 22.53 -27.23
N GLY A 24 -5.16 23.13 -26.05
CA GLY A 24 -5.23 24.58 -25.88
C GLY A 24 -4.00 25.31 -26.46
N ALA A 25 -2.81 24.74 -26.29
CA ALA A 25 -1.57 25.28 -26.82
C ALA A 25 -1.32 24.93 -28.30
N PHE A 26 -1.76 23.75 -28.73
CA PHE A 26 -1.57 23.21 -30.08
C PHE A 26 -2.88 22.68 -30.64
N PRO A 27 -3.79 23.55 -31.14
CA PRO A 27 -5.10 23.14 -31.66
C PRO A 27 -5.03 22.15 -32.81
N SER A 28 -3.98 22.23 -33.64
CA SER A 28 -3.71 21.28 -34.73
C SER A 28 -2.82 20.12 -34.33
N GLY A 29 -2.53 19.99 -33.04
CA GLY A 29 -1.69 18.92 -32.52
C GLY A 29 -2.39 17.56 -32.60
N ARG A 30 -1.61 16.51 -32.47
CA ARG A 30 -2.12 15.14 -32.38
C ARG A 30 -1.36 14.31 -31.36
N ILE A 31 -2.07 13.41 -30.71
CA ILE A 31 -1.53 12.38 -29.82
C ILE A 31 -1.80 11.04 -30.50
N VAL A 32 -0.77 10.24 -30.68
CA VAL A 32 -0.83 8.91 -31.28
C VAL A 32 -0.34 7.91 -30.26
N THR A 33 -1.11 6.86 -30.02
CA THR A 33 -0.74 5.75 -29.14
C THR A 33 -0.52 4.47 -29.95
N GLU A 34 0.41 3.66 -29.52
CA GLU A 34 0.77 2.39 -30.15
C GLU A 34 0.92 1.32 -29.08
N LEU A 35 0.19 0.22 -29.25
CA LEU A 35 0.40 -0.99 -28.45
C LEU A 35 1.68 -1.68 -28.90
N MET A 36 2.72 -1.61 -28.10
CA MET A 36 4.05 -2.14 -28.42
C MET A 36 4.16 -3.63 -28.12
N SER A 37 3.58 -4.07 -27.02
CA SER A 37 3.49 -5.49 -26.69
C SER A 37 2.33 -5.79 -25.75
N ARG A 38 1.83 -7.03 -25.84
CA ARG A 38 0.87 -7.61 -24.90
C ARG A 38 1.23 -9.08 -24.72
N SER A 39 1.93 -9.41 -23.64
CA SER A 39 2.37 -10.78 -23.36
C SER A 39 2.46 -11.04 -21.86
N GLU A 40 2.15 -12.27 -21.45
CA GLU A 40 2.26 -12.72 -20.04
C GLU A 40 1.55 -11.81 -19.02
N GLY A 41 0.42 -11.21 -19.45
CA GLY A 41 -0.35 -10.29 -18.63
C GLY A 41 0.25 -8.88 -18.52
N GLU A 42 1.34 -8.59 -19.23
CA GLU A 42 1.93 -7.25 -19.33
C GLU A 42 1.48 -6.55 -20.62
N VAL A 43 1.14 -5.28 -20.49
CA VAL A 43 0.75 -4.40 -21.60
C VAL A 43 1.74 -3.25 -21.66
N VAL A 44 2.26 -2.96 -22.85
CA VAL A 44 3.20 -1.86 -23.08
C VAL A 44 2.66 -0.93 -24.15
N PHE A 45 2.52 0.34 -23.84
CA PHE A 45 2.15 1.40 -24.79
C PHE A 45 3.26 2.42 -24.98
N ARG A 46 3.35 2.94 -26.20
CA ARG A 46 4.06 4.16 -26.55
C ARG A 46 3.06 5.22 -26.94
N ALA A 47 3.21 6.44 -26.43
CA ALA A 47 2.52 7.62 -26.92
C ALA A 47 3.51 8.56 -27.61
N SER A 48 3.10 9.14 -28.74
CA SER A 48 3.83 10.13 -29.51
C SER A 48 2.99 11.39 -29.67
N VAL A 49 3.55 12.54 -29.34
CA VAL A 49 2.86 13.83 -29.35
C VAL A 49 3.47 14.72 -30.40
N TYR A 50 2.64 15.28 -31.27
CA TYR A 50 3.00 16.15 -32.38
C TYR A 50 2.33 17.51 -32.18
N ARG A 51 3.06 18.62 -32.38
CA ARG A 51 2.52 19.98 -32.22
C ARG A 51 1.59 20.39 -33.34
N ASP A 52 1.81 19.80 -34.51
CA ASP A 52 0.99 20.01 -35.70
C ASP A 52 0.70 18.66 -36.39
N THR A 53 -0.40 18.60 -37.15
CA THR A 53 -0.76 17.41 -37.94
C THR A 53 0.25 17.09 -39.03
N GLY A 54 0.98 18.10 -39.54
CA GLY A 54 2.02 17.97 -40.55
C GLY A 54 3.40 17.60 -40.06
N ASP A 55 3.59 17.52 -38.73
CA ASP A 55 4.88 17.15 -38.15
C ASP A 55 5.30 15.73 -38.54
N ALA A 56 6.48 15.59 -39.14
CA ALA A 56 7.03 14.28 -39.53
C ALA A 56 7.61 13.49 -38.36
N SER A 57 8.01 14.20 -37.31
CA SER A 57 8.58 13.58 -36.09
C SER A 57 7.85 14.06 -34.86
N PRO A 58 7.68 13.18 -33.84
CA PRO A 58 7.04 13.59 -32.62
C PRO A 58 7.88 14.59 -31.85
N ALA A 59 7.23 15.61 -31.27
CA ALA A 59 7.84 16.58 -30.39
C ALA A 59 8.22 15.96 -29.01
N ALA A 60 7.48 14.94 -28.59
CA ALA A 60 7.78 14.14 -27.39
C ALA A 60 7.18 12.73 -27.48
N THR A 61 7.78 11.81 -26.76
CA THR A 61 7.27 10.44 -26.59
C THR A 61 7.17 10.07 -25.09
N GLY A 62 6.29 9.13 -24.79
CA GLY A 62 6.14 8.54 -23.45
C GLY A 62 5.88 7.04 -23.55
N TRP A 63 6.39 6.30 -22.59
CA TRP A 63 6.22 4.85 -22.49
C TRP A 63 5.57 4.49 -21.16
N ALA A 64 4.70 3.50 -21.17
CA ALA A 64 4.14 2.90 -19.97
C ALA A 64 4.05 1.39 -20.12
N ALA A 65 4.22 0.69 -19.02
CA ALA A 65 4.00 -0.74 -18.89
C ALA A 65 3.18 -1.03 -17.64
N GLU A 66 2.16 -1.85 -17.75
CA GLU A 66 1.29 -2.28 -16.65
C GLU A 66 1.07 -3.78 -16.73
N ARG A 67 0.77 -4.38 -15.56
CA ARG A 67 0.40 -5.80 -15.49
C ARG A 67 -1.07 -5.95 -15.15
N GLN A 68 -1.74 -6.84 -15.88
CA GLN A 68 -3.11 -7.24 -15.57
C GLN A 68 -3.18 -7.80 -14.14
N GLY A 69 -4.18 -7.38 -13.37
CA GLY A 69 -4.34 -7.76 -11.97
C GLY A 69 -3.50 -6.94 -10.98
N ASP A 70 -2.68 -6.00 -11.43
CA ASP A 70 -1.91 -5.12 -10.55
C ASP A 70 -2.77 -3.95 -10.02
N GLY A 71 -3.68 -4.29 -9.09
CA GLY A 71 -4.67 -3.38 -8.48
C GLY A 71 -5.97 -3.30 -9.27
N ASP A 72 -6.98 -2.75 -8.63
CA ASP A 72 -8.39 -2.80 -9.06
C ASP A 72 -8.62 -2.27 -10.49
N ILE A 73 -7.87 -1.24 -10.90
CA ILE A 73 -8.00 -0.67 -12.25
C ILE A 73 -7.40 -1.61 -13.30
N ASN A 74 -6.23 -2.19 -13.03
CA ASN A 74 -5.57 -3.09 -13.98
C ASN A 74 -6.21 -4.49 -14.01
N GLU A 75 -7.10 -4.80 -13.08
CA GLU A 75 -7.92 -6.00 -13.15
C GLU A 75 -8.96 -5.92 -14.27
N VAL A 76 -9.55 -4.74 -14.50
CA VAL A 76 -10.67 -4.54 -15.42
C VAL A 76 -10.33 -3.68 -16.65
N ALA A 77 -9.33 -2.80 -16.56
CA ALA A 77 -8.99 -1.80 -17.58
C ALA A 77 -7.47 -1.60 -17.74
N CYS A 78 -6.71 -2.69 -17.76
CA CYS A 78 -5.24 -2.63 -17.84
C CYS A 78 -4.77 -1.95 -19.14
N LEU A 79 -5.43 -2.23 -20.26
CA LEU A 79 -5.09 -1.69 -21.56
C LEU A 79 -5.23 -0.16 -21.58
N GLU A 80 -6.42 0.33 -21.23
CA GLU A 80 -6.78 1.75 -21.22
C GLU A 80 -5.94 2.53 -20.19
N ASN A 81 -5.66 1.92 -19.07
CA ASN A 81 -4.84 2.50 -18.02
C ASN A 81 -3.38 2.66 -18.46
N THR A 82 -2.84 1.67 -19.19
CA THR A 82 -1.47 1.74 -19.74
C THR A 82 -1.37 2.81 -20.81
N GLU A 83 -2.36 2.89 -21.72
CA GLU A 83 -2.43 3.92 -22.75
C GLU A 83 -2.45 5.33 -22.13
N THR A 84 -3.35 5.55 -21.17
CA THR A 84 -3.46 6.84 -20.44
C THR A 84 -2.14 7.21 -19.76
N SER A 85 -1.45 6.26 -19.16
CA SER A 85 -0.15 6.47 -18.54
C SER A 85 0.93 6.88 -19.57
N ALA A 86 0.94 6.26 -20.75
CA ALA A 86 1.87 6.61 -21.82
C ALA A 86 1.63 8.04 -22.34
N ILE A 87 0.36 8.43 -22.53
CA ILE A 87 -0.03 9.80 -22.91
C ILE A 87 0.45 10.80 -21.85
N GLY A 88 0.16 10.55 -20.59
CA GLY A 88 0.57 11.42 -19.48
C GLY A 88 2.06 11.67 -19.44
N ARG A 89 2.88 10.63 -19.70
CA ARG A 89 4.36 10.75 -19.78
C ARG A 89 4.81 11.52 -20.99
N ALA A 90 4.22 11.30 -22.17
CA ALA A 90 4.56 12.03 -23.38
C ALA A 90 4.30 13.54 -23.21
N LEU A 91 3.14 13.90 -22.65
CA LEU A 91 2.77 15.29 -22.37
C LEU A 91 3.68 15.92 -21.29
N ALA A 92 4.04 15.17 -20.25
CA ALA A 92 5.00 15.64 -19.25
C ALA A 92 6.38 15.90 -19.84
N ASN A 93 6.85 15.05 -20.78
CA ASN A 93 8.11 15.24 -21.48
C ASN A 93 8.08 16.48 -22.40
N LEU A 94 6.91 16.85 -22.91
CA LEU A 94 6.70 18.08 -23.70
C LEU A 94 6.58 19.34 -22.81
N GLY A 95 6.45 19.18 -21.48
CA GLY A 95 6.40 20.28 -20.52
C GLY A 95 5.03 20.53 -19.88
N PHE A 96 3.99 19.77 -20.22
CA PHE A 96 2.68 19.88 -19.59
C PHE A 96 2.68 19.16 -18.23
N THR A 97 3.09 19.88 -17.18
CA THR A 97 3.15 19.40 -15.80
C THR A 97 2.55 20.45 -14.87
N ALA A 98 1.93 20.04 -13.76
CA ALA A 98 1.39 20.96 -12.76
C ALA A 98 2.49 21.74 -12.00
N SER A 99 3.72 21.24 -12.01
CA SER A 99 4.85 21.83 -11.32
C SER A 99 6.16 21.25 -11.89
N ARG A 100 7.25 21.33 -11.11
CA ARG A 100 8.54 20.67 -11.47
C ARG A 100 8.47 19.12 -11.40
N HIS A 101 7.33 18.55 -11.04
CA HIS A 101 7.14 17.12 -10.91
C HIS A 101 6.62 16.50 -12.22
N ARG A 102 7.36 15.54 -12.77
CA ARG A 102 7.00 14.81 -14.00
C ARG A 102 5.85 13.81 -13.82
N PRO A 103 5.78 13.04 -12.69
CA PRO A 103 4.71 12.07 -12.53
C PRO A 103 3.32 12.71 -12.56
N SER A 104 2.32 11.99 -13.06
CA SER A 104 0.93 12.41 -12.99
C SER A 104 0.31 12.06 -11.63
N ALA A 105 -0.87 12.62 -11.34
CA ALA A 105 -1.64 12.27 -10.14
C ALA A 105 -1.95 10.77 -10.11
N GLU A 106 -2.27 10.18 -11.27
CA GLU A 106 -2.56 8.76 -11.42
C GLU A 106 -1.33 7.88 -11.12
N GLU A 107 -0.14 8.28 -11.59
CA GLU A 107 1.11 7.57 -11.32
C GLU A 107 1.46 7.61 -9.83
N MET A 108 1.25 8.74 -9.18
CA MET A 108 1.47 8.86 -7.73
C MET A 108 0.49 8.00 -6.93
N ALA A 109 -0.79 8.01 -7.30
CA ALA A 109 -1.80 7.16 -6.67
C ALA A 109 -1.49 5.65 -6.83
N LYS A 110 -0.90 5.23 -7.96
CA LYS A 110 -0.41 3.85 -8.14
C LYS A 110 0.71 3.52 -7.16
N ALA A 111 1.69 4.40 -7.04
CA ALA A 111 2.81 4.19 -6.13
C ALA A 111 2.34 4.03 -4.67
N ASP A 112 1.35 4.83 -4.26
CA ASP A 112 0.80 4.75 -2.90
C ASP A 112 -0.03 3.48 -2.68
N ARG A 113 -0.83 3.05 -3.67
CA ARG A 113 -1.52 1.75 -3.60
C ARG A 113 -0.55 0.58 -3.47
N LEU A 114 0.53 0.58 -4.24
CA LEU A 114 1.56 -0.46 -4.16
C LEU A 114 2.25 -0.46 -2.79
N ARG A 115 2.57 0.71 -2.24
CA ARG A 115 3.15 0.84 -0.89
C ARG A 115 2.19 0.29 0.18
N ALA A 116 0.90 0.63 0.08
CA ALA A 116 -0.11 0.15 1.02
C ALA A 116 -0.29 -1.38 0.91
N ARG A 117 -0.31 -1.95 -0.30
CA ARG A 117 -0.35 -3.40 -0.53
C ARG A 117 0.85 -4.10 0.08
N ASN A 118 2.06 -3.61 -0.20
CA ASN A 118 3.28 -4.19 0.34
C ASN A 118 3.36 -4.10 1.87
N ALA A 119 2.86 -3.01 2.45
CA ALA A 119 2.77 -2.87 3.90
C ALA A 119 1.79 -3.88 4.51
N ARG A 120 0.62 -4.09 3.88
CA ARG A 120 -0.35 -5.12 4.31
C ARG A 120 0.23 -6.53 4.20
N GLN A 121 0.92 -6.85 3.11
CA GLN A 121 1.57 -8.16 2.94
C GLN A 121 2.65 -8.41 3.99
N ARG A 122 3.49 -7.41 4.29
CA ARG A 122 4.49 -7.51 5.35
C ARG A 122 3.86 -7.74 6.72
N LEU A 123 2.77 -7.04 7.03
CA LEU A 123 2.02 -7.25 8.27
C LEU A 123 1.39 -8.64 8.34
N ALA A 124 0.85 -9.16 7.23
CA ALA A 124 0.33 -10.52 7.16
C ALA A 124 1.43 -11.56 7.39
N MET A 125 2.58 -11.43 6.71
CA MET A 125 3.73 -12.32 6.92
C MET A 125 4.24 -12.31 8.36
N VAL A 126 4.25 -11.15 9.02
CA VAL A 126 4.63 -11.04 10.45
C VAL A 126 3.60 -11.72 11.35
N ARG A 127 2.32 -11.65 11.01
CA ARG A 127 1.23 -12.31 11.78
C ARG A 127 1.21 -13.83 11.60
N GLU A 128 1.62 -14.33 10.43
CA GLU A 128 1.64 -15.75 10.08
C GLU A 128 3.00 -16.42 10.38
N ALA A 129 4.02 -15.65 10.77
CA ALA A 129 5.32 -16.20 11.14
C ALA A 129 5.15 -17.15 12.33
N PRO A 130 5.67 -18.39 12.25
CA PRO A 130 5.59 -19.32 13.36
C PRO A 130 6.35 -18.75 14.56
N MET A 131 5.73 -18.85 15.75
CA MET A 131 6.39 -18.46 16.98
C MET A 131 7.66 -19.28 17.20
N SER A 132 8.70 -18.65 17.72
CA SER A 132 9.87 -19.39 18.19
C SER A 132 9.48 -20.30 19.37
N PRO A 133 10.21 -21.41 19.61
CA PRO A 133 9.93 -22.28 20.77
C PRO A 133 9.92 -21.52 22.10
N LYS A 134 10.78 -20.51 22.24
CA LYS A 134 10.83 -19.65 23.43
C LYS A 134 9.55 -18.81 23.58
N GLN A 135 9.05 -18.24 22.50
CA GLN A 135 7.79 -17.49 22.52
C GLN A 135 6.59 -18.39 22.80
N SER A 136 6.57 -19.63 22.25
CA SER A 136 5.51 -20.60 22.51
C SER A 136 5.44 -20.99 23.99
N LEU A 137 6.58 -21.24 24.64
CA LEU A 137 6.66 -21.49 26.06
C LEU A 137 6.17 -20.29 26.87
N TYR A 138 6.60 -19.10 26.50
CA TYR A 138 6.19 -17.87 27.18
C TYR A 138 4.69 -17.60 27.09
N VAL A 139 4.07 -17.87 25.93
CA VAL A 139 2.63 -17.76 25.74
C VAL A 139 1.89 -18.81 26.59
N ALA A 140 2.41 -20.04 26.68
CA ALA A 140 1.85 -21.08 27.53
C ALA A 140 1.85 -20.67 29.02
N ASP A 141 2.94 -20.09 29.50
CA ASP A 141 3.06 -19.56 30.86
C ASP A 141 2.06 -18.42 31.13
N LEU A 142 1.88 -17.51 30.18
CA LEU A 142 0.87 -16.45 30.29
C LEU A 142 -0.56 -17.01 30.34
N LEU A 143 -0.87 -18.04 29.54
CA LEU A 143 -2.18 -18.72 29.58
C LEU A 143 -2.42 -19.42 30.91
N ALA A 144 -1.39 -20.05 31.47
CA ALA A 144 -1.46 -20.66 32.80
C ALA A 144 -1.73 -19.62 33.90
N LEU A 145 -1.05 -18.47 33.83
CA LEU A 145 -1.27 -17.35 34.77
C LEU A 145 -2.67 -16.75 34.62
N ILE A 146 -3.20 -16.61 33.41
CA ILE A 146 -4.59 -16.17 33.18
C ILE A 146 -5.57 -17.16 33.82
N SER A 147 -5.37 -18.45 33.58
CA SER A 147 -6.21 -19.51 34.16
C SER A 147 -6.18 -19.51 35.71
N ALA A 148 -5.02 -19.25 36.30
CA ALA A 148 -4.89 -19.12 37.75
C ALA A 148 -5.63 -17.87 38.25
N ALA A 149 -5.52 -16.74 37.56
CA ALA A 149 -6.23 -15.52 37.92
C ALA A 149 -7.74 -15.65 37.77
N GLU A 150 -8.24 -16.37 36.78
CA GLU A 150 -9.67 -16.70 36.62
C GLU A 150 -10.19 -17.56 37.75
N ARG A 151 -9.46 -18.62 38.17
CA ARG A 151 -9.80 -19.42 39.33
C ARG A 151 -9.81 -18.60 40.62
N ALA A 152 -8.93 -17.63 40.76
CA ALA A 152 -8.88 -16.69 41.87
C ALA A 152 -9.95 -15.57 41.81
N GLY A 153 -10.88 -15.65 40.85
CA GLY A 153 -12.04 -14.76 40.76
C GLY A 153 -11.86 -13.53 39.90
N MET A 154 -10.89 -13.54 38.94
CA MET A 154 -10.87 -12.55 37.85
C MET A 154 -12.08 -12.82 36.95
N ARG A 155 -13.15 -12.00 37.11
CA ARG A 155 -14.39 -12.18 36.34
C ARG A 155 -14.41 -11.36 35.05
N GLY A 156 -15.09 -11.93 34.02
CA GLY A 156 -15.63 -11.24 32.88
C GLY A 156 -14.63 -10.91 31.76
N VAL A 157 -14.92 -9.82 31.06
CA VAL A 157 -14.31 -9.37 29.80
C VAL A 157 -12.77 -9.32 29.80
N ARG A 158 -12.11 -9.15 30.96
CA ARG A 158 -10.64 -9.03 31.01
C ARG A 158 -9.92 -10.34 30.73
N GLY A 159 -10.31 -11.41 31.37
CA GLY A 159 -9.69 -12.73 31.15
C GLY A 159 -9.93 -13.23 29.74
N ALA A 160 -11.16 -13.10 29.26
CA ALA A 160 -11.54 -13.44 27.90
C ALA A 160 -10.76 -12.62 26.86
N ASN A 161 -10.61 -11.29 27.05
CA ASN A 161 -9.85 -10.43 26.15
C ASN A 161 -8.36 -10.76 26.16
N TRP A 162 -7.77 -11.11 27.31
CA TRP A 162 -6.36 -11.48 27.38
C TRP A 162 -6.12 -12.84 26.77
N ARG A 163 -7.04 -13.79 26.93
CA ARG A 163 -6.99 -15.11 26.30
C ARG A 163 -7.09 -15.00 24.78
N ALA A 164 -8.05 -14.22 24.27
CA ALA A 164 -8.22 -13.98 22.84
C ALA A 164 -6.98 -13.31 22.19
N GLN A 165 -6.27 -12.45 22.91
CA GLN A 165 -5.00 -11.88 22.44
C GLN A 165 -3.87 -12.92 22.32
N LEU A 166 -3.95 -14.04 23.06
CA LEU A 166 -2.98 -15.13 23.06
C LEU A 166 -3.39 -16.30 22.16
N GLU A 167 -4.62 -16.35 21.66
CA GLU A 167 -5.05 -17.28 20.59
C GLU A 167 -4.34 -16.98 19.28
N HIS A 168 -4.09 -15.68 19.02
CA HIS A 168 -3.25 -15.20 17.91
C HIS A 168 -2.16 -14.29 18.50
N PRO A 169 -1.16 -14.88 19.16
CA PRO A 169 -0.21 -14.10 19.93
C PRO A 169 0.58 -13.18 19.03
N PRO A 170 0.80 -11.94 19.46
CA PRO A 170 1.64 -11.02 18.73
C PRO A 170 3.07 -11.57 18.69
N THR A 171 3.70 -11.50 17.52
CA THR A 171 5.14 -11.78 17.35
C THR A 171 6.02 -10.72 18.00
N ASP A 172 5.44 -9.57 18.36
CA ASP A 172 6.12 -8.48 19.06
C ASP A 172 6.24 -8.82 20.56
N GLU A 173 7.47 -9.10 20.98
CA GLU A 173 7.82 -9.40 22.36
C GLU A 173 7.41 -8.28 23.35
N ALA A 174 7.43 -7.02 22.91
CA ALA A 174 7.02 -5.89 23.72
C ALA A 174 5.52 -5.92 24.08
N LEU A 175 4.67 -6.43 23.20
CA LEU A 175 3.25 -6.59 23.49
C LEU A 175 3.00 -7.72 24.48
N LEU A 176 3.74 -8.82 24.38
CA LEU A 176 3.65 -9.94 25.34
C LEU A 176 4.11 -9.49 26.73
N LEU A 177 5.21 -8.75 26.83
CA LEU A 177 5.71 -8.18 28.09
C LEU A 177 4.70 -7.19 28.73
N ARG A 178 4.01 -6.38 27.93
CA ARG A 178 2.95 -5.49 28.43
C ARG A 178 1.77 -6.27 28.99
N LEU A 179 1.39 -7.37 28.33
CA LEU A 179 0.31 -8.24 28.82
C LEU A 179 0.71 -8.90 30.13
N GLU A 180 1.92 -9.44 30.22
CA GLU A 180 2.48 -10.00 31.46
C GLU A 180 2.46 -8.98 32.60
N GLY A 181 2.97 -7.76 32.36
CA GLY A 181 3.01 -6.71 33.38
C GLY A 181 1.61 -6.35 33.90
N ARG A 182 0.60 -6.31 33.03
CA ARG A 182 -0.79 -6.07 33.42
C ARG A 182 -1.36 -7.22 34.28
N LEU A 183 -1.04 -8.46 33.89
CA LEU A 183 -1.49 -9.65 34.58
C LEU A 183 -0.85 -9.76 35.98
N ARG A 184 0.47 -9.59 36.09
CA ARG A 184 1.20 -9.56 37.35
C ARG A 184 0.71 -8.44 38.27
N SER A 185 0.44 -7.26 37.73
CA SER A 185 -0.13 -6.14 38.50
C SER A 185 -1.55 -6.44 39.02
N TRP A 186 -2.34 -7.18 38.26
CA TRP A 186 -3.65 -7.62 38.73
C TRP A 186 -3.53 -8.64 39.87
N ILE A 187 -2.66 -9.64 39.71
CA ILE A 187 -2.38 -10.68 40.76
C ILE A 187 -1.90 -10.03 42.05
N ALA A 188 -0.95 -9.10 41.97
CA ALA A 188 -0.39 -8.39 43.14
C ALA A 188 -1.43 -7.58 43.93
N ARG A 189 -2.49 -7.12 43.27
CA ARG A 189 -3.60 -6.38 43.91
C ARG A 189 -4.65 -7.30 44.59
N HIS A 190 -4.53 -8.63 44.41
CA HIS A 190 -5.48 -9.61 44.94
C HIS A 190 -4.75 -10.77 45.64
N PRO A 191 -3.83 -10.51 46.57
CA PRO A 191 -2.94 -11.54 47.14
C PRO A 191 -3.71 -12.65 47.90
N ASN A 192 -4.81 -12.32 48.53
CA ASN A 192 -5.60 -13.26 49.32
C ASN A 192 -6.43 -14.28 48.51
N ARG A 193 -6.35 -14.23 47.16
CA ARG A 193 -7.05 -15.13 46.24
C ARG A 193 -6.16 -16.18 45.61
N PHE A 194 -4.84 -16.10 45.86
CA PHE A 194 -3.83 -17.04 45.39
C PHE A 194 -3.24 -17.73 46.60
N THR A 195 -3.82 -18.85 47.03
CA THR A 195 -3.17 -19.85 47.86
C THR A 195 -2.50 -20.84 46.91
N PHE A 196 -1.19 -20.85 46.89
CA PHE A 196 -0.39 -21.90 46.24
C PHE A 196 -0.41 -23.18 47.07
#